data_909313edc98800bdf4a1eac0e2171149
#
_entry.id   909313edc98800bdf4a1eac0e2171149
#
_cell.length_a   1.000
_cell.length_b   1.000
_cell.length_c   1.000
_cell.angle_alpha   90.00
_cell.angle_beta   90.00
_cell.angle_gamma   90.00
#
_symmetry.space_group_name_H-M   'P 1'
#
loop_
_entity.id
_entity.type
_entity.pdbx_description
1 polymer ?
#
loop_
_entity_poly.entity_id
_entity_poly.type
_entity_poly.pdbx_seq_one_letter_code
_entity_poly.pdbx_strand_id
1 'polypeptide(L)'
;MQKRKIQMIVYDGSRVGAFVSALLLALVFIGALPPEDRKVNEMLKVQQQNTVALIQRQAETLTARSIALSEELTQELEQVLSTRGKTFEEINNDPELIFELETAAYSSVKAALNTNYCSGAFFIMDATVNTEIEKAETSRMGVYLRLSDLKAVSSYNQHIKYFRGMAEVARKDNVELHNRWNLEFDISNLPGYENVAGESGGRLSENCFWTERIKLQGTWEEVILVCVPVLDSHGMVRGICGLEMSDLYFSLSYPAVDSPYGNIVTAFAPVK
;
A
#
# COMPACT_ATOMS: atom_id res chain seq x y z
N MET A 1 -17.10 -62.11 55.06
CA MET A 1 -16.50 -60.80 55.48
C MET A 1 -15.73 -60.08 54.35
N GLN A 2 -15.04 -60.80 53.49
CA GLN A 2 -14.15 -60.21 52.43
C GLN A 2 -14.90 -59.49 51.32
N LYS A 3 -16.07 -59.96 50.84
CA LYS A 3 -16.88 -59.29 49.81
C LYS A 3 -17.40 -57.91 50.24
N ARG A 4 -17.76 -57.67 51.48
CA ARG A 4 -18.18 -56.37 51.99
C ARG A 4 -17.05 -55.32 52.06
N LYS A 5 -15.83 -55.75 52.37
CA LYS A 5 -14.65 -54.89 52.40
C LYS A 5 -14.28 -54.40 51.00
N ILE A 6 -14.33 -55.29 50.00
CA ILE A 6 -14.04 -54.92 48.60
C ILE A 6 -15.09 -53.98 48.07
N GLN A 7 -16.40 -54.20 48.35
CA GLN A 7 -17.46 -53.27 47.92
C GLN A 7 -17.32 -51.87 48.57
N MET A 8 -16.90 -51.81 49.83
CA MET A 8 -16.67 -50.51 50.51
C MET A 8 -15.49 -49.76 49.96
N ILE A 9 -14.37 -50.42 49.62
CA ILE A 9 -13.18 -49.82 49.01
C ILE A 9 -13.50 -49.28 47.57
N VAL A 10 -14.26 -50.07 46.79
CA VAL A 10 -14.68 -49.63 45.44
C VAL A 10 -15.67 -48.46 45.51
N TYR A 11 -16.56 -48.45 46.50
CA TYR A 11 -17.53 -47.38 46.70
C TYR A 11 -16.89 -46.08 47.18
N ASP A 12 -15.89 -46.16 48.07
CA ASP A 12 -15.11 -45.01 48.52
C ASP A 12 -14.19 -44.47 47.39
N GLY A 13 -13.55 -45.36 46.62
CA GLY A 13 -12.73 -44.94 45.46
C GLY A 13 -13.53 -44.26 44.39
N SER A 14 -14.77 -44.67 44.10
CA SER A 14 -15.64 -44.01 43.13
C SER A 14 -16.13 -42.64 43.59
N ARG A 15 -16.38 -42.50 44.92
CA ARG A 15 -16.76 -41.20 45.50
C ARG A 15 -15.61 -40.20 45.51
N VAL A 16 -14.39 -40.63 45.82
CA VAL A 16 -13.19 -39.80 45.76
C VAL A 16 -12.92 -39.38 44.31
N GLY A 17 -13.02 -40.30 43.35
CA GLY A 17 -12.89 -39.98 41.90
C GLY A 17 -13.92 -38.98 41.41
N ALA A 18 -15.18 -39.15 41.82
CA ALA A 18 -16.24 -38.20 41.46
C ALA A 18 -16.03 -36.82 42.10
N PHE A 19 -15.55 -36.75 43.34
CA PHE A 19 -15.24 -35.52 44.02
C PHE A 19 -14.08 -34.76 43.38
N VAL A 20 -12.99 -35.46 43.01
CA VAL A 20 -11.84 -34.90 42.31
C VAL A 20 -12.24 -34.39 40.94
N SER A 21 -13.05 -35.15 40.20
CA SER A 21 -13.56 -34.69 38.89
C SER A 21 -14.47 -33.47 39.01
N ALA A 22 -15.33 -33.40 40.01
CA ALA A 22 -16.19 -32.26 40.29
C ALA A 22 -15.36 -31.03 40.70
N LEU A 23 -14.29 -31.21 41.48
CA LEU A 23 -13.40 -30.15 41.88
C LEU A 23 -12.59 -29.59 40.68
N LEU A 24 -12.10 -30.46 39.80
CA LEU A 24 -11.42 -30.06 38.55
C LEU A 24 -12.37 -29.29 37.63
N LEU A 25 -13.59 -29.78 37.46
CA LEU A 25 -14.63 -29.05 36.69
C LEU A 25 -14.94 -27.71 37.34
N ALA A 26 -15.10 -27.63 38.65
CA ALA A 26 -15.35 -26.36 39.33
C ALA A 26 -14.18 -25.37 39.16
N LEU A 27 -12.92 -25.84 39.22
CA LEU A 27 -11.74 -25.00 38.97
C LEU A 27 -11.68 -24.48 37.55
N VAL A 28 -12.12 -25.25 36.56
CA VAL A 28 -12.26 -24.79 35.17
C VAL A 28 -13.38 -23.75 35.05
N PHE A 29 -14.52 -23.98 35.70
CA PHE A 29 -15.65 -23.00 35.69
C PHE A 29 -15.35 -21.72 36.44
N ILE A 30 -14.55 -21.76 37.51
CA ILE A 30 -14.13 -20.56 38.28
C ILE A 30 -12.99 -19.81 37.55
N GLY A 31 -12.41 -20.40 36.45
CA GLY A 31 -11.31 -19.78 35.69
C GLY A 31 -9.98 -19.82 36.46
N ALA A 32 -9.87 -20.63 37.52
CA ALA A 32 -8.64 -20.84 38.28
C ALA A 32 -7.62 -21.72 37.54
N LEU A 33 -8.09 -22.51 36.54
CA LEU A 33 -7.27 -23.12 35.50
C LEU A 33 -7.66 -22.46 34.21
N PRO A 34 -6.96 -21.38 33.76
CA PRO A 34 -7.22 -20.82 32.44
C PRO A 34 -6.90 -21.94 31.44
N PRO A 35 -7.83 -22.30 30.53
CA PRO A 35 -7.48 -23.13 29.41
C PRO A 35 -6.28 -22.51 28.70
N GLU A 36 -5.32 -23.29 28.24
CA GLU A 36 -4.17 -22.79 27.47
C GLU A 36 -4.63 -21.86 26.34
N ASP A 37 -5.79 -22.15 25.76
CA ASP A 37 -6.46 -21.34 24.74
C ASP A 37 -6.71 -19.88 25.15
N ARG A 38 -6.93 -19.57 26.42
CA ARG A 38 -7.21 -18.21 26.86
C ARG A 38 -5.97 -17.32 26.82
N LYS A 39 -4.81 -17.84 27.26
CA LYS A 39 -3.53 -17.12 27.17
C LYS A 39 -3.08 -16.95 25.73
N VAL A 40 -3.31 -17.96 24.90
CA VAL A 40 -3.05 -17.92 23.46
C VAL A 40 -3.90 -16.83 22.81
N ASN A 41 -5.20 -16.80 23.06
CA ASN A 41 -6.11 -15.82 22.52
C ASN A 41 -5.76 -14.39 22.97
N GLU A 42 -5.37 -14.19 24.22
CA GLU A 42 -4.91 -12.86 24.69
C GLU A 42 -3.62 -12.44 23.99
N MET A 43 -2.66 -13.34 23.82
CA MET A 43 -1.41 -13.06 23.12
C MET A 43 -1.65 -12.75 21.63
N LEU A 44 -2.49 -13.52 20.96
CA LEU A 44 -2.88 -13.29 19.56
C LEU A 44 -3.58 -11.94 19.40
N LYS A 45 -4.46 -11.58 20.33
CA LYS A 45 -5.14 -10.28 20.33
C LYS A 45 -4.16 -9.12 20.48
N VAL A 46 -3.20 -9.22 21.40
CA VAL A 46 -2.15 -8.20 21.58
C VAL A 46 -1.29 -8.08 20.34
N GLN A 47 -0.89 -9.21 19.76
CA GLN A 47 -0.10 -9.21 18.53
C GLN A 47 -0.88 -8.61 17.36
N GLN A 48 -2.15 -8.97 17.21
CA GLN A 48 -3.04 -8.37 16.19
C GLN A 48 -3.14 -6.85 16.38
N GLN A 49 -3.38 -6.37 17.60
CA GLN A 49 -3.46 -4.94 17.89
C GLN A 49 -2.16 -4.20 17.55
N ASN A 50 -1.01 -4.78 17.90
CA ASN A 50 0.30 -4.20 17.56
C ASN A 50 0.51 -4.14 16.04
N THR A 51 0.18 -5.21 15.32
CA THR A 51 0.31 -5.26 13.86
C THR A 51 -0.60 -4.23 13.19
N VAL A 52 -1.87 -4.12 13.63
CA VAL A 52 -2.81 -3.11 13.13
C VAL A 52 -2.27 -1.70 13.37
N ALA A 53 -1.77 -1.41 14.57
CA ALA A 53 -1.20 -0.11 14.88
C ALA A 53 0.04 0.24 14.03
N LEU A 54 0.88 -0.75 13.71
CA LEU A 54 2.03 -0.56 12.81
C LEU A 54 1.58 -0.26 11.38
N ILE A 55 0.62 -1.04 10.85
CA ILE A 55 0.07 -0.83 9.51
C ILE A 55 -0.60 0.55 9.41
N GLN A 56 -1.40 0.92 10.41
CA GLN A 56 -2.05 2.23 10.45
C GLN A 56 -1.04 3.37 10.43
N ARG A 57 0.00 3.31 11.26
CA ARG A 57 1.07 4.31 11.28
C ARG A 57 1.82 4.39 9.94
N GLN A 58 2.04 3.25 9.30
CA GLN A 58 2.65 3.24 7.96
C GLN A 58 1.74 3.90 6.93
N ALA A 59 0.44 3.59 6.93
CA ALA A 59 -0.54 4.22 6.05
C ALA A 59 -0.59 5.74 6.24
N GLU A 60 -0.65 6.21 7.50
CA GLU A 60 -0.60 7.64 7.82
C GLU A 60 0.69 8.30 7.31
N THR A 61 1.83 7.63 7.46
CA THR A 61 3.11 8.12 6.95
C THR A 61 3.12 8.22 5.43
N LEU A 62 2.67 7.18 4.72
CA LEU A 62 2.59 7.19 3.26
C LEU A 62 1.63 8.27 2.76
N THR A 63 0.50 8.47 3.43
CA THR A 63 -0.44 9.55 3.11
C THR A 63 0.22 10.92 3.25
N ALA A 64 0.87 11.19 4.39
CA ALA A 64 1.56 12.47 4.62
C ALA A 64 2.69 12.72 3.60
N ARG A 65 3.43 11.68 3.22
CA ARG A 65 4.49 11.75 2.21
C ARG A 65 3.96 11.97 0.80
N SER A 66 2.81 11.38 0.48
CA SER A 66 2.14 11.62 -0.81
C SER A 66 1.61 13.05 -0.92
N ILE A 67 1.13 13.64 0.18
CA ILE A 67 0.75 15.06 0.24
C ILE A 67 1.97 15.95 -0.01
N ALA A 68 3.09 15.69 0.66
CA ALA A 68 4.32 16.45 0.45
C ALA A 68 4.81 16.33 -1.01
N LEU A 69 4.74 15.14 -1.60
CA LEU A 69 5.07 14.92 -3.00
C LEU A 69 4.19 15.76 -3.92
N SER A 70 2.87 15.84 -3.64
CA SER A 70 1.95 16.67 -4.43
C SER A 70 2.34 18.15 -4.39
N GLU A 71 2.71 18.67 -3.22
CA GLU A 71 3.12 20.07 -3.07
C GLU A 71 4.44 20.36 -3.81
N GLU A 72 5.41 19.45 -3.75
CA GLU A 72 6.67 19.56 -4.51
C GLU A 72 6.40 19.56 -6.01
N LEU A 73 5.61 18.61 -6.51
CA LEU A 73 5.26 18.52 -7.92
C LEU A 73 4.54 19.76 -8.43
N THR A 74 3.61 20.32 -7.67
CA THR A 74 2.95 21.59 -8.03
C THR A 74 3.98 22.68 -8.32
N GLN A 75 4.94 22.89 -7.42
CA GLN A 75 5.98 23.90 -7.56
C GLN A 75 6.87 23.66 -8.78
N GLU A 76 7.31 22.41 -8.99
CA GLU A 76 8.18 22.04 -10.11
C GLU A 76 7.47 22.24 -11.47
N LEU A 77 6.23 21.78 -11.58
CA LEU A 77 5.46 21.89 -12.82
C LEU A 77 5.17 23.35 -13.16
N GLU A 78 4.73 24.17 -12.21
CA GLU A 78 4.48 25.60 -12.42
C GLU A 78 5.76 26.36 -12.78
N GLN A 79 6.90 25.99 -12.22
CA GLN A 79 8.18 26.58 -12.58
C GLN A 79 8.55 26.29 -14.04
N VAL A 80 8.38 25.06 -14.52
CA VAL A 80 8.60 24.70 -15.92
C VAL A 80 7.67 25.48 -16.84
N LEU A 81 6.37 25.47 -16.56
CA LEU A 81 5.36 26.16 -17.35
C LEU A 81 5.64 27.68 -17.42
N SER A 82 5.93 28.30 -16.27
CA SER A 82 6.29 29.72 -16.20
C SER A 82 7.53 30.04 -17.02
N THR A 83 8.56 29.20 -16.98
CA THR A 83 9.79 29.36 -17.75
C THR A 83 9.54 29.30 -19.25
N ARG A 84 8.58 28.47 -19.68
CA ARG A 84 8.16 28.31 -21.06
C ARG A 84 7.10 29.32 -21.51
N GLY A 85 6.54 30.11 -20.59
CA GLY A 85 5.40 31.00 -20.85
C GLY A 85 4.15 30.25 -21.30
N LYS A 86 3.97 29.03 -20.76
CA LYS A 86 2.86 28.13 -21.08
C LYS A 86 1.93 27.94 -19.88
N THR A 87 0.72 27.44 -20.16
CA THR A 87 -0.27 27.06 -19.14
C THR A 87 -0.53 25.55 -19.16
N PHE A 88 -1.22 25.04 -18.15
CA PHE A 88 -1.60 23.63 -18.09
C PHE A 88 -2.50 23.19 -19.27
N GLU A 89 -3.31 24.07 -19.80
CA GLU A 89 -4.21 23.82 -20.93
C GLU A 89 -3.46 23.61 -22.27
N GLU A 90 -2.20 24.06 -22.35
CA GLU A 90 -1.38 24.00 -23.54
C GLU A 90 -0.42 22.79 -23.57
N ILE A 91 -0.51 21.87 -22.60
CA ILE A 91 0.40 20.72 -22.48
C ILE A 91 0.09 19.64 -23.50
N ASN A 92 -1.20 19.39 -23.77
CA ASN A 92 -1.61 18.33 -24.70
C ASN A 92 -0.98 18.53 -26.10
N ASN A 93 -0.52 17.42 -26.69
CA ASN A 93 0.13 17.39 -28.00
C ASN A 93 1.46 18.16 -28.08
N ASP A 94 2.09 18.48 -26.94
CA ASP A 94 3.42 19.11 -26.89
C ASP A 94 4.43 18.16 -26.23
N PRO A 95 5.04 17.22 -26.99
CA PRO A 95 5.93 16.23 -26.43
C PRO A 95 7.22 16.81 -25.84
N GLU A 96 7.66 18.01 -26.31
CA GLU A 96 8.85 18.66 -25.74
C GLU A 96 8.54 19.21 -24.34
N LEU A 97 7.40 19.88 -24.20
CA LEU A 97 6.95 20.38 -22.90
C LEU A 97 6.68 19.23 -21.92
N ILE A 98 6.00 18.18 -22.39
CA ILE A 98 5.75 16.96 -21.60
C ILE A 98 7.07 16.36 -21.09
N PHE A 99 8.07 16.25 -21.96
CA PHE A 99 9.38 15.74 -21.58
C PHE A 99 10.08 16.57 -20.47
N GLU A 100 9.93 17.89 -20.51
CA GLU A 100 10.48 18.77 -19.48
C GLU A 100 9.72 18.63 -18.16
N LEU A 101 8.39 18.56 -18.21
CA LEU A 101 7.54 18.34 -17.04
C LEU A 101 7.82 16.99 -16.38
N GLU A 102 7.93 15.90 -17.16
CA GLU A 102 8.31 14.59 -16.64
C GLU A 102 9.75 14.59 -16.08
N THR A 103 10.67 15.31 -16.71
CA THR A 103 12.06 15.42 -16.23
C THR A 103 12.11 16.14 -14.88
N ALA A 104 11.31 17.18 -14.69
CA ALA A 104 11.19 17.88 -13.42
C ALA A 104 10.58 16.96 -12.34
N ALA A 105 9.41 16.39 -12.62
CA ALA A 105 8.69 15.50 -11.70
C ALA A 105 9.48 14.23 -11.33
N TYR A 106 10.32 13.73 -12.22
CA TYR A 106 11.09 12.50 -12.01
C TYR A 106 11.93 12.54 -10.75
N SER A 107 12.57 13.66 -10.44
CA SER A 107 13.46 13.80 -9.28
C SER A 107 12.71 13.62 -7.98
N SER A 108 11.56 14.27 -7.83
CA SER A 108 10.72 14.18 -6.63
C SER A 108 10.03 12.82 -6.50
N VAL A 109 9.56 12.22 -7.60
CA VAL A 109 9.02 10.85 -7.59
C VAL A 109 10.09 9.84 -7.19
N LYS A 110 11.33 9.97 -7.71
CA LYS A 110 12.46 9.11 -7.33
C LYS A 110 12.86 9.29 -5.87
N ALA A 111 12.90 10.51 -5.38
CA ALA A 111 13.19 10.80 -3.98
C ALA A 111 12.12 10.21 -3.06
N ALA A 112 10.84 10.35 -3.43
CA ALA A 112 9.73 9.77 -2.69
C ALA A 112 9.82 8.23 -2.62
N LEU A 113 10.18 7.56 -3.72
CA LEU A 113 10.39 6.11 -3.73
C LEU A 113 11.55 5.68 -2.82
N ASN A 114 12.67 6.40 -2.84
CA ASN A 114 13.88 6.04 -2.10
C ASN A 114 13.78 6.31 -0.59
N THR A 115 12.94 7.24 -0.18
CA THR A 115 12.87 7.71 1.23
C THR A 115 11.70 7.10 2.00
N ASN A 116 10.81 6.35 1.35
CA ASN A 116 9.61 5.80 1.95
C ASN A 116 9.59 4.27 1.86
N TYR A 117 8.85 3.66 2.80
CA TYR A 117 8.60 2.21 2.82
C TYR A 117 7.45 1.88 1.86
N CYS A 118 7.74 1.87 0.55
CA CYS A 118 6.78 1.63 -0.52
C CYS A 118 7.43 0.82 -1.65
N SER A 119 6.65 0.22 -2.52
CA SER A 119 7.13 -0.55 -3.68
C SER A 119 7.19 0.25 -4.97
N GLY A 120 6.55 1.41 -5.00
CA GLY A 120 6.54 2.32 -6.14
C GLY A 120 6.11 3.72 -5.74
N ALA A 121 6.42 4.68 -6.63
CA ALA A 121 5.97 6.07 -6.54
C ALA A 121 5.59 6.55 -7.93
N PHE A 122 4.55 7.37 -8.02
CA PHE A 122 4.02 7.80 -9.30
C PHE A 122 3.50 9.24 -9.29
N PHE A 123 3.46 9.79 -10.48
CA PHE A 123 2.76 11.02 -10.84
C PHE A 123 2.06 10.82 -12.18
N ILE A 124 0.79 11.16 -12.26
CA ILE A 124 -0.04 11.10 -13.47
C ILE A 124 -0.58 12.51 -13.70
N MET A 125 -0.28 13.10 -14.82
CA MET A 125 -0.76 14.43 -15.19
C MET A 125 -1.99 14.32 -16.09
N ASP A 126 -2.94 15.22 -15.95
CA ASP A 126 -4.15 15.27 -16.80
C ASP A 126 -3.83 15.84 -18.19
N ALA A 127 -2.90 15.20 -18.87
CA ALA A 127 -2.48 15.52 -20.22
C ALA A 127 -2.04 14.26 -20.98
N THR A 128 -2.10 14.28 -22.30
CA THR A 128 -1.64 13.20 -23.19
C THR A 128 -0.71 13.72 -24.27
N VAL A 129 0.21 12.88 -24.70
CA VAL A 129 1.16 13.18 -25.79
C VAL A 129 0.44 13.37 -27.13
N ASN A 130 -0.67 12.68 -27.32
CA ASN A 130 -1.44 12.75 -28.58
C ASN A 130 -2.93 12.56 -28.31
N THR A 131 -3.72 13.59 -28.54
CA THR A 131 -5.18 13.58 -28.38
C THR A 131 -5.93 12.91 -29.54
N GLU A 132 -5.26 12.55 -30.65
CA GLU A 132 -5.89 11.97 -31.84
C GLU A 132 -5.84 10.43 -31.86
N ILE A 133 -5.19 9.81 -30.89
CA ILE A 133 -5.13 8.33 -30.81
C ILE A 133 -6.42 7.74 -30.25
N GLU A 134 -6.69 6.49 -30.61
CA GLU A 134 -7.76 5.73 -29.98
C GLU A 134 -7.51 5.64 -28.47
N LYS A 135 -8.52 5.93 -27.64
CA LYS A 135 -8.48 5.97 -26.16
C LYS A 135 -7.64 7.12 -25.58
N ALA A 136 -7.44 8.22 -26.31
CA ALA A 136 -6.77 9.40 -25.77
C ALA A 136 -7.46 9.94 -24.51
N GLU A 137 -8.78 9.74 -24.39
CA GLU A 137 -9.59 10.15 -23.23
C GLU A 137 -9.18 9.43 -21.93
N THR A 138 -8.59 8.24 -22.02
CA THR A 138 -8.11 7.48 -20.85
C THR A 138 -6.58 7.38 -20.79
N SER A 139 -5.87 7.95 -21.75
CA SER A 139 -4.40 7.94 -21.80
C SER A 139 -3.85 9.20 -21.13
N ARG A 140 -2.93 9.03 -20.18
CA ARG A 140 -2.34 10.14 -19.42
C ARG A 140 -0.83 9.96 -19.30
N MET A 141 -0.12 11.05 -19.51
CA MET A 141 1.31 11.09 -19.32
C MET A 141 1.69 11.15 -17.83
N GLY A 142 2.96 10.86 -17.51
CA GLY A 142 3.48 10.96 -16.16
C GLY A 142 4.67 10.04 -15.89
N VAL A 143 5.05 9.91 -14.65
CA VAL A 143 6.20 9.14 -14.18
C VAL A 143 5.75 8.06 -13.22
N TYR A 144 6.14 6.80 -13.44
CA TYR A 144 5.96 5.72 -12.49
C TYR A 144 7.24 4.91 -12.32
N LEU A 145 7.76 4.96 -11.13
CA LEU A 145 8.96 4.23 -10.72
C LEU A 145 8.58 3.10 -9.78
N ARG A 146 9.18 1.92 -9.97
CA ARG A 146 8.93 0.76 -9.11
C ARG A 146 10.23 0.07 -8.71
N LEU A 147 10.22 -0.54 -7.55
CA LEU A 147 11.30 -1.42 -7.11
C LEU A 147 11.16 -2.78 -7.81
N SER A 148 12.22 -3.27 -8.46
CA SER A 148 12.21 -4.53 -9.19
C SER A 148 12.67 -5.73 -8.37
N ASP A 149 13.44 -5.50 -7.31
CA ASP A 149 13.94 -6.56 -6.43
C ASP A 149 13.59 -6.27 -4.97
N LEU A 150 12.37 -6.64 -4.61
CA LEU A 150 11.84 -6.45 -3.25
C LEU A 150 12.42 -7.46 -2.25
N LYS A 151 13.12 -8.50 -2.72
CA LYS A 151 13.75 -9.53 -1.87
C LYS A 151 15.21 -9.24 -1.60
N ALA A 152 15.76 -8.17 -2.16
CA ALA A 152 17.12 -7.77 -1.89
C ALA A 152 17.33 -7.47 -0.40
N VAL A 153 18.33 -8.10 0.19
CA VAL A 153 18.65 -7.98 1.62
C VAL A 153 19.19 -6.60 2.00
N SER A 154 19.59 -5.82 1.00
CA SER A 154 20.21 -4.50 1.18
C SER A 154 19.57 -3.49 0.24
N SER A 155 19.32 -2.28 0.74
CA SER A 155 18.84 -1.15 -0.06
C SER A 155 19.72 -0.81 -1.27
N TYR A 156 21.00 -1.15 -1.24
CA TYR A 156 21.93 -0.98 -2.35
C TYR A 156 21.65 -1.91 -3.55
N ASN A 157 20.91 -3.02 -3.33
CA ASN A 157 20.58 -4.00 -4.37
C ASN A 157 19.14 -3.81 -4.90
N GLN A 158 18.42 -2.81 -4.41
CA GLN A 158 17.10 -2.49 -4.94
C GLN A 158 17.26 -1.70 -6.24
N HIS A 159 16.86 -2.33 -7.34
CA HIS A 159 16.87 -1.68 -8.65
C HIS A 159 15.54 -0.99 -8.91
N ILE A 160 15.59 0.30 -9.21
CA ILE A 160 14.44 1.05 -9.69
C ILE A 160 14.24 0.72 -11.16
N LYS A 161 12.98 0.49 -11.55
CA LYS A 161 12.56 0.33 -12.94
C LYS A 161 11.58 1.45 -13.30
N TYR A 162 11.73 1.99 -14.49
CA TYR A 162 10.82 2.97 -15.05
C TYR A 162 9.63 2.23 -15.67
N PHE A 163 8.45 2.38 -15.08
CA PHE A 163 7.27 1.59 -15.45
C PHE A 163 6.36 2.34 -16.44
N ARG A 164 6.22 3.68 -16.27
CA ARG A 164 5.47 4.56 -17.17
C ARG A 164 6.20 5.88 -17.31
N GLY A 165 6.06 6.50 -18.49
CA GLY A 165 6.59 7.79 -18.85
C GLY A 165 7.59 7.74 -20.00
N MET A 166 8.15 8.86 -20.40
CA MET A 166 9.07 8.97 -21.52
C MET A 166 10.39 8.22 -21.26
N ALA A 167 10.76 7.32 -22.15
CA ALA A 167 11.98 6.52 -22.03
C ALA A 167 13.25 7.39 -21.97
N GLU A 168 13.22 8.56 -22.58
CA GLU A 168 14.32 9.53 -22.57
C GLU A 168 14.62 10.04 -21.17
N VAL A 169 13.62 10.22 -20.31
CA VAL A 169 13.77 10.60 -18.90
C VAL A 169 14.53 9.51 -18.14
N ALA A 170 14.14 8.25 -18.32
CA ALA A 170 14.83 7.11 -17.71
C ALA A 170 16.29 6.99 -18.18
N ARG A 171 16.56 7.22 -19.47
CA ARG A 171 17.91 7.13 -20.04
C ARG A 171 18.85 8.19 -19.48
N LYS A 172 18.38 9.40 -19.17
CA LYS A 172 19.20 10.46 -18.57
C LYS A 172 19.83 10.04 -17.25
N ASP A 173 19.15 9.20 -16.49
CA ASP A 173 19.58 8.74 -15.16
C ASP A 173 19.98 7.25 -15.14
N ASN A 174 20.18 6.64 -16.31
CA ASN A 174 20.53 5.22 -16.47
C ASN A 174 19.58 4.25 -15.75
N VAL A 175 18.30 4.61 -15.63
CA VAL A 175 17.26 3.74 -15.07
C VAL A 175 16.72 2.85 -16.15
N GLU A 176 16.69 1.54 -15.88
CA GLU A 176 16.17 0.56 -16.83
C GLU A 176 14.65 0.63 -16.95
N LEU A 177 14.16 0.46 -18.17
CA LEU A 177 12.73 0.33 -18.41
C LEU A 177 12.23 -1.03 -17.88
N HIS A 178 11.06 -1.02 -17.27
CA HIS A 178 10.38 -2.25 -16.88
C HIS A 178 9.97 -3.05 -18.14
N ASN A 179 9.96 -4.39 -18.08
CA ASN A 179 9.57 -5.24 -19.21
C ASN A 179 8.10 -5.02 -19.68
N ARG A 180 7.29 -4.36 -18.89
CA ARG A 180 5.92 -3.92 -19.19
C ARG A 180 5.81 -2.39 -19.22
N TRP A 181 6.91 -1.72 -19.55
CA TRP A 181 6.91 -0.29 -19.74
C TRP A 181 5.92 0.14 -20.82
N ASN A 182 5.29 1.28 -20.63
CA ASN A 182 4.51 1.99 -21.61
C ASN A 182 4.74 3.49 -21.47
N LEU A 183 4.50 4.26 -22.52
CA LEU A 183 4.68 5.70 -22.56
C LEU A 183 3.68 6.38 -21.59
N GLU A 184 2.43 6.00 -21.65
CA GLU A 184 1.34 6.61 -20.89
C GLU A 184 0.63 5.62 -19.97
N PHE A 185 -0.11 6.15 -19.03
CA PHE A 185 -1.01 5.42 -18.16
C PHE A 185 -2.36 5.23 -18.86
N ASP A 186 -2.99 4.11 -18.63
CA ASP A 186 -4.41 3.92 -18.89
C ASP A 186 -5.16 4.10 -17.58
N ILE A 187 -5.83 5.25 -17.43
CA ILE A 187 -6.57 5.60 -16.21
C ILE A 187 -7.93 4.94 -16.10
N SER A 188 -8.39 4.23 -17.14
CA SER A 188 -9.68 3.51 -17.11
C SER A 188 -9.75 2.46 -16.01
N ASN A 189 -8.60 1.97 -15.55
CA ASN A 189 -8.47 0.98 -14.49
C ASN A 189 -7.95 1.57 -13.16
N LEU A 190 -7.98 2.89 -13.01
CA LEU A 190 -7.58 3.56 -11.79
C LEU A 190 -8.82 4.05 -11.02
N PRO A 191 -9.31 3.27 -10.05
CA PRO A 191 -10.51 3.63 -9.29
C PRO A 191 -10.30 4.96 -8.56
N GLY A 192 -11.29 5.82 -8.61
CA GLY A 192 -11.27 7.10 -7.92
C GLY A 192 -10.58 8.25 -8.67
N TYR A 193 -9.94 7.99 -9.84
CA TYR A 193 -9.36 9.07 -10.65
C TYR A 193 -10.41 10.11 -11.06
N GLU A 194 -11.58 9.66 -11.52
CA GLU A 194 -12.67 10.53 -11.95
C GLU A 194 -13.22 11.41 -10.80
N ASN A 195 -13.19 10.90 -9.57
CA ASN A 195 -13.67 11.65 -8.41
C ASN A 195 -12.75 12.82 -8.05
N VAL A 196 -11.47 12.72 -8.40
CA VAL A 196 -10.47 13.75 -8.13
C VAL A 196 -10.35 14.73 -9.28
N ALA A 197 -10.44 14.26 -10.53
CA ALA A 197 -10.23 15.06 -11.75
C ALA A 197 -11.28 16.16 -11.99
N GLY A 198 -12.35 16.23 -11.21
CA GLY A 198 -13.43 17.22 -11.38
C GLY A 198 -13.60 18.22 -10.25
N GLU A 199 -12.97 18.02 -9.10
CA GLU A 199 -13.20 18.86 -7.92
C GLU A 199 -12.13 19.94 -7.78
N SER A 200 -12.56 21.19 -7.93
CA SER A 200 -11.76 22.36 -7.57
C SER A 200 -12.01 22.72 -6.11
N GLY A 201 -10.96 22.76 -5.32
CA GLY A 201 -10.97 23.35 -3.98
C GLY A 201 -11.22 22.34 -2.85
N GLY A 202 -10.34 22.38 -1.88
CA GLY A 202 -10.31 21.57 -0.68
C GLY A 202 -8.88 21.42 -0.18
N ARG A 203 -8.74 20.97 1.05
CA ARG A 203 -7.41 20.61 1.56
C ARG A 203 -6.96 19.31 0.90
N LEU A 204 -5.68 19.19 0.51
CA LEU A 204 -5.11 17.96 -0.05
C LEU A 204 -5.41 16.73 0.82
N SER A 205 -5.42 16.91 2.14
CA SER A 205 -5.73 15.85 3.09
C SER A 205 -7.18 15.35 3.04
N GLU A 206 -8.11 16.15 2.55
CA GLU A 206 -9.53 15.80 2.41
C GLU A 206 -9.79 15.07 1.08
N ASN A 207 -8.95 15.31 0.08
CA ASN A 207 -9.03 14.73 -1.26
C ASN A 207 -8.03 13.58 -1.46
N CYS A 208 -7.34 13.15 -0.41
CA CYS A 208 -6.47 11.99 -0.43
C CYS A 208 -7.31 10.71 -0.29
N PHE A 209 -7.03 9.71 -1.11
CA PHE A 209 -7.73 8.43 -1.04
C PHE A 209 -6.78 7.24 -1.24
N TRP A 210 -7.19 6.09 -0.72
CA TRP A 210 -6.55 4.81 -0.96
C TRP A 210 -7.41 4.00 -1.92
N THR A 211 -6.77 3.43 -2.94
CA THR A 211 -7.49 2.54 -3.86
C THR A 211 -7.84 1.23 -3.14
N GLU A 212 -8.85 0.54 -3.65
CA GLU A 212 -8.92 -0.89 -3.42
C GLU A 212 -7.70 -1.57 -4.04
N ARG A 213 -7.54 -2.86 -3.79
CA ARG A 213 -6.51 -3.66 -4.45
C ARG A 213 -6.76 -3.68 -5.95
N ILE A 214 -5.84 -3.15 -6.73
CA ILE A 214 -5.90 -3.09 -8.18
C ILE A 214 -4.80 -3.95 -8.79
N LYS A 215 -5.11 -4.53 -9.94
CA LYS A 215 -4.13 -5.25 -10.74
C LYS A 215 -3.42 -4.27 -11.68
N LEU A 216 -2.10 -4.18 -11.57
CA LEU A 216 -1.33 -3.35 -12.48
C LEU A 216 -1.41 -3.87 -13.92
N GLN A 217 -1.75 -2.98 -14.84
CA GLN A 217 -1.92 -3.29 -16.23
C GLN A 217 -0.67 -3.96 -16.84
N GLY A 218 -0.88 -5.09 -17.50
CA GLY A 218 0.19 -5.89 -18.13
C GLY A 218 1.04 -6.69 -17.14
N THR A 219 0.69 -6.74 -15.87
CA THR A 219 1.37 -7.55 -14.84
C THR A 219 0.40 -8.50 -14.13
N TRP A 220 0.94 -9.38 -13.29
CA TRP A 220 0.16 -10.22 -12.37
C TRP A 220 0.13 -9.63 -10.94
N GLU A 221 0.78 -8.49 -10.75
CA GLU A 221 0.93 -7.88 -9.45
C GLU A 221 -0.32 -7.12 -9.04
N GLU A 222 -0.71 -7.28 -7.79
CA GLU A 222 -1.76 -6.52 -7.16
C GLU A 222 -1.13 -5.48 -6.23
N VAL A 223 -1.67 -4.29 -6.27
CA VAL A 223 -1.17 -3.14 -5.51
C VAL A 223 -2.32 -2.34 -4.91
N ILE A 224 -2.01 -1.62 -3.84
CA ILE A 224 -2.83 -0.58 -3.27
C ILE A 224 -2.07 0.73 -3.47
N LEU A 225 -2.76 1.77 -3.93
CA LEU A 225 -2.18 3.09 -4.12
C LEU A 225 -2.77 4.08 -3.12
N VAL A 226 -1.91 4.92 -2.55
CA VAL A 226 -2.35 6.17 -1.94
C VAL A 226 -2.25 7.26 -2.99
N CYS A 227 -3.36 7.94 -3.26
CA CYS A 227 -3.50 8.93 -4.30
C CYS A 227 -3.81 10.30 -3.70
N VAL A 228 -3.12 11.33 -4.16
CA VAL A 228 -3.30 12.72 -3.76
C VAL A 228 -3.39 13.57 -5.02
N PRO A 229 -4.37 14.48 -5.14
CA PRO A 229 -4.46 15.38 -6.29
C PRO A 229 -3.24 16.32 -6.33
N VAL A 230 -2.73 16.59 -7.53
CA VAL A 230 -1.77 17.67 -7.79
C VAL A 230 -2.56 18.88 -8.25
N LEU A 231 -2.50 19.95 -7.47
CA LEU A 231 -3.25 21.18 -7.72
C LEU A 231 -2.33 22.24 -8.34
N ASP A 232 -2.88 23.12 -9.16
CA ASP A 232 -2.19 24.36 -9.53
C ASP A 232 -2.38 25.44 -8.46
N SER A 233 -1.75 26.61 -8.66
CA SER A 233 -1.87 27.78 -7.77
C SER A 233 -3.30 28.35 -7.68
N HIS A 234 -4.19 27.97 -8.58
CA HIS A 234 -5.60 28.33 -8.57
C HIS A 234 -6.49 27.28 -7.89
N GLY A 235 -5.89 26.17 -7.38
CA GLY A 235 -6.60 25.07 -6.76
C GLY A 235 -7.28 24.11 -7.73
N MET A 236 -6.95 24.17 -9.02
CA MET A 236 -7.46 23.24 -10.02
C MET A 236 -6.64 21.96 -10.02
N VAL A 237 -7.32 20.83 -10.15
CA VAL A 237 -6.65 19.53 -10.24
C VAL A 237 -5.97 19.40 -11.60
N ARG A 238 -4.67 19.12 -11.60
CA ARG A 238 -3.83 18.95 -12.80
C ARG A 238 -3.29 17.53 -12.94
N GLY A 239 -3.60 16.68 -12.00
CA GLY A 239 -3.20 15.30 -11.99
C GLY A 239 -3.33 14.67 -10.62
N ILE A 240 -2.74 13.50 -10.46
CA ILE A 240 -2.61 12.81 -9.18
C ILE A 240 -1.18 12.29 -8.99
N CYS A 241 -0.76 12.19 -7.76
CA CYS A 241 0.50 11.54 -7.40
C CYS A 241 0.32 10.64 -6.19
N GLY A 242 1.32 9.82 -5.90
CA GLY A 242 1.27 9.02 -4.71
C GLY A 242 2.30 7.91 -4.64
N LEU A 243 2.06 7.00 -3.69
CA LEU A 243 2.94 5.88 -3.37
C LEU A 243 2.18 4.56 -3.52
N GLU A 244 2.93 3.52 -3.87
CA GLU A 244 2.42 2.16 -4.09
C GLU A 244 2.83 1.23 -2.96
N MET A 245 1.91 0.39 -2.52
CA MET A 245 2.15 -0.78 -1.70
C MET A 245 1.75 -2.03 -2.48
N SER A 246 2.70 -2.81 -2.99
CA SER A 246 2.40 -4.08 -3.62
C SER A 246 2.16 -5.19 -2.59
N ASP A 247 1.38 -6.20 -2.96
CA ASP A 247 1.14 -7.39 -2.12
C ASP A 247 2.44 -8.07 -1.71
N LEU A 248 3.40 -8.15 -2.63
CA LEU A 248 4.71 -8.73 -2.34
C LEU A 248 5.48 -7.88 -1.31
N TYR A 249 5.51 -6.55 -1.49
CA TYR A 249 6.17 -5.64 -0.56
C TYR A 249 5.54 -5.73 0.83
N PHE A 250 4.20 -5.75 0.89
CA PHE A 250 3.46 -5.92 2.13
C PHE A 250 3.81 -7.24 2.82
N SER A 251 3.81 -8.34 2.08
CA SER A 251 4.14 -9.67 2.63
C SER A 251 5.58 -9.76 3.16
N LEU A 252 6.52 -9.04 2.54
CA LEU A 252 7.91 -8.96 3.00
C LEU A 252 8.06 -8.05 4.23
N SER A 253 7.26 -6.99 4.32
CA SER A 253 7.25 -6.06 5.46
C SER A 253 6.58 -6.66 6.70
N TYR A 254 5.62 -7.55 6.50
CA TYR A 254 4.87 -8.25 7.56
C TYR A 254 4.96 -9.76 7.37
N PRO A 255 6.16 -10.35 7.55
CA PRO A 255 6.35 -11.79 7.35
C PRO A 255 5.55 -12.58 8.38
N ALA A 256 5.26 -13.84 8.04
CA ALA A 256 4.67 -14.79 8.98
C ALA A 256 5.56 -14.90 10.21
N VAL A 257 4.96 -14.83 11.38
CA VAL A 257 5.67 -15.00 12.66
C VAL A 257 5.49 -16.43 13.14
N ASP A 258 6.60 -17.13 13.32
CA ASP A 258 6.60 -18.44 13.95
C ASP A 258 6.20 -18.30 15.41
N SER A 259 5.16 -19.01 15.80
CA SER A 259 4.73 -19.07 17.20
C SER A 259 4.63 -20.52 17.65
N PRO A 260 4.70 -20.81 18.96
CA PRO A 260 4.48 -22.16 19.47
C PRO A 260 3.12 -22.75 19.10
N TYR A 261 2.21 -21.93 18.63
CA TYR A 261 0.82 -22.27 18.30
C TYR A 261 0.54 -22.27 16.79
N GLY A 262 1.58 -22.17 15.95
CA GLY A 262 1.49 -22.14 14.49
C GLY A 262 1.92 -20.80 13.90
N ASN A 263 1.93 -20.71 12.58
CA ASN A 263 2.33 -19.52 11.86
C ASN A 263 1.21 -18.49 11.84
N ILE A 264 1.52 -17.25 12.24
CA ILE A 264 0.61 -16.12 12.15
C ILE A 264 0.93 -15.34 10.86
N VAL A 265 -0.04 -15.24 9.98
CA VAL A 265 0.09 -14.54 8.71
C VAL A 265 -0.76 -13.28 8.74
N THR A 266 -0.16 -12.14 8.36
CA THR A 266 -0.90 -10.89 8.15
C THR A 266 -1.33 -10.81 6.70
N ALA A 267 -2.61 -10.56 6.46
CA ALA A 267 -3.16 -10.41 5.13
C ALA A 267 -4.18 -9.25 5.09
N PHE A 268 -4.26 -8.56 3.97
CA PHE A 268 -5.35 -7.64 3.68
C PHE A 268 -6.57 -8.42 3.20
N ALA A 269 -7.72 -8.11 3.75
CA ALA A 269 -9.00 -8.60 3.27
C ALA A 269 -9.98 -7.43 3.11
N PRO A 270 -10.78 -7.39 2.03
CA PRO A 270 -11.81 -6.38 1.89
C PRO A 270 -12.82 -6.54 3.01
N VAL A 271 -13.20 -5.44 3.64
CA VAL A 271 -14.32 -5.39 4.57
C VAL A 271 -15.58 -5.29 3.73
N LYS A 272 -16.43 -6.33 3.79
CA LYS A 272 -17.75 -6.34 3.13
C LYS A 272 -18.75 -5.53 3.93
#